data_17a1ad3f62e07801080ec0077a81fa47
#
_entry.id   17a1ad3f62e07801080ec0077a81fa47
#
_cell.length_a   1.000
_cell.length_b   1.000
_cell.length_c   1.000
_cell.angle_alpha   90.00
_cell.angle_beta   90.00
_cell.angle_gamma   90.00
#
_symmetry.space_group_name_H-M   'P 1'
#
loop_
_entity.id
_entity.type
_entity.pdbx_description
1 polymer ?
#
loop_
_entity_poly.entity_id
_entity_poly.type
_entity_poly.pdbx_seq_one_letter_code
_entity_poly.pdbx_strand_id
1 'polypeptide(L)'
;MSKAKGTTLVTLVKFLRSQRERALAALPPSLHSYLDERIQPSSWYPEADLLSLMRVMISMTPGSRDAALTQMGVALAREHLAGIYGHLNFDAQGDPATMARRCFALWGSQHDSGALSLEMTAPGRALLEIRDY
;
A
#
# COMPACT_ATOMS: atom_id res chain seq x y z
N MET A 1 -7.82 16.96 3.61
CA MET A 1 -7.43 16.08 2.50
C MET A 1 -6.52 14.99 3.05
N SER A 2 -6.89 13.75 2.87
CA SER A 2 -6.12 12.59 3.35
C SER A 2 -4.83 12.40 2.55
N LYS A 3 -3.80 11.90 3.22
CA LYS A 3 -2.46 11.72 2.66
C LYS A 3 -1.90 10.34 2.98
N ALA A 4 -1.14 9.81 2.06
CA ALA A 4 -0.37 8.59 2.21
C ALA A 4 1.14 8.88 2.14
N LYS A 5 1.91 8.09 2.84
CA LYS A 5 3.38 8.20 2.81
C LYS A 5 3.96 7.72 1.49
N GLY A 6 5.06 8.32 1.06
CA GLY A 6 5.75 7.94 -0.17
C GLY A 6 6.18 6.48 -0.20
N THR A 7 6.43 5.86 0.95
CA THR A 7 6.69 4.42 1.04
C THR A 7 5.59 3.56 0.43
N THR A 8 4.33 3.98 0.52
CA THR A 8 3.21 3.26 -0.11
C THR A 8 3.18 3.41 -1.63
N LEU A 9 3.73 4.51 -2.16
CA LEU A 9 3.75 4.81 -3.58
C LEU A 9 4.94 4.20 -4.32
N VAL A 10 6.07 4.00 -3.65
CA VAL A 10 7.33 3.59 -4.33
C VAL A 10 7.16 2.31 -5.14
N THR A 11 6.62 1.24 -4.56
CA THR A 11 6.45 -0.05 -5.25
C THR A 11 5.48 0.07 -6.41
N LEU A 12 4.37 0.78 -6.21
CA LEU A 12 3.36 1.01 -7.22
C LEU A 12 3.92 1.81 -8.40
N VAL A 13 4.64 2.89 -8.13
CA VAL A 13 5.25 3.73 -9.16
C VAL A 13 6.34 2.97 -9.92
N LYS A 14 7.14 2.12 -9.25
CA LYS A 14 8.08 1.22 -9.93
C LYS A 14 7.39 0.31 -10.94
N PHE A 15 6.28 -0.30 -10.55
CA PHE A 15 5.49 -1.12 -11.46
C PHE A 15 5.00 -0.32 -12.67
N LEU A 16 4.42 0.85 -12.46
CA LEU A 16 3.92 1.71 -13.53
C LEU A 16 5.04 2.17 -14.47
N ARG A 17 6.21 2.49 -13.94
CA ARG A 17 7.41 2.85 -14.72
C ARG A 17 7.92 1.71 -15.58
N SER A 18 7.80 0.47 -15.12
CA SER A 18 8.19 -0.71 -15.92
C SER A 18 7.34 -0.89 -17.17
N GLN A 19 6.16 -0.28 -17.20
CA GLN A 19 5.22 -0.27 -18.32
C GLN A 19 4.82 1.16 -18.70
N ARG A 20 5.83 2.03 -18.79
CA ARG A 20 5.69 3.48 -18.89
C ARG A 20 4.70 3.94 -19.97
N GLU A 21 4.81 3.42 -21.18
CA GLU A 21 3.94 3.85 -22.30
C GLU A 21 2.46 3.56 -22.00
N ARG A 22 2.17 2.36 -21.49
CA ARG A 22 0.82 1.99 -21.09
C ARG A 22 0.32 2.82 -19.91
N ALA A 23 1.19 3.07 -18.94
CA ALA A 23 0.86 3.89 -17.79
C ALA A 23 0.55 5.34 -18.19
N LEU A 24 1.36 5.95 -19.05
CA LEU A 24 1.11 7.30 -19.58
C LEU A 24 -0.21 7.41 -20.34
N ALA A 25 -0.56 6.38 -21.12
CA ALA A 25 -1.82 6.36 -21.86
C ALA A 25 -3.05 6.26 -20.94
N ALA A 26 -2.92 5.67 -19.78
CA ALA A 26 -4.03 5.43 -18.84
C ALA A 26 -4.10 6.48 -17.72
N LEU A 27 -3.00 7.13 -17.37
CA LEU A 27 -2.94 8.14 -16.31
C LEU A 27 -3.45 9.51 -16.79
N PRO A 28 -4.18 10.23 -15.95
CA PRO A 28 -4.43 11.64 -16.18
C PRO A 28 -3.11 12.42 -16.29
N PRO A 29 -3.03 13.44 -17.17
CA PRO A 29 -1.80 14.24 -17.33
C PRO A 29 -1.25 14.84 -16.04
N SER A 30 -2.13 15.19 -15.10
CA SER A 30 -1.75 15.72 -13.78
C SER A 30 -0.94 14.76 -12.92
N LEU A 31 -0.96 13.46 -13.23
CA LEU A 31 -0.23 12.41 -12.50
C LEU A 31 1.01 11.89 -13.25
N HIS A 32 1.30 12.41 -14.43
CA HIS A 32 2.47 11.97 -15.22
C HIS A 32 3.80 12.22 -14.50
N SER A 33 3.88 13.28 -13.69
CA SER A 33 5.08 13.59 -12.89
C SER A 33 5.50 12.44 -11.96
N TYR A 34 4.57 11.63 -11.48
CA TYR A 34 4.89 10.44 -10.66
C TYR A 34 5.77 9.41 -11.40
N LEU A 35 5.72 9.40 -12.72
CA LEU A 35 6.56 8.51 -13.54
C LEU A 35 7.96 9.07 -13.77
N ASP A 36 8.16 10.38 -13.61
CA ASP A 36 9.41 11.08 -13.89
C ASP A 36 10.17 11.47 -12.62
N GLU A 37 9.45 11.95 -11.61
CA GLU A 37 10.03 12.47 -10.39
C GLU A 37 10.31 11.38 -9.36
N ARG A 38 11.38 11.57 -8.58
CA ARG A 38 11.69 10.64 -7.50
C ARG A 38 10.66 10.74 -6.39
N ILE A 39 10.02 9.63 -6.06
CA ILE A 39 9.17 9.53 -4.88
C ILE A 39 10.04 9.53 -3.62
N GLN A 40 9.77 10.48 -2.73
CA GLN A 40 10.45 10.57 -1.44
C GLN A 40 9.70 9.70 -0.41
N PRO A 41 10.32 8.62 0.11
CA PRO A 41 9.63 7.69 1.01
C PRO A 41 9.06 8.34 2.28
N SER A 42 9.72 9.37 2.79
CA SER A 42 9.33 10.08 4.02
C SER A 42 8.31 11.21 3.80
N SER A 43 8.06 11.59 2.56
CA SER A 43 7.10 12.65 2.22
C SER A 43 5.66 12.16 2.21
N TRP A 44 4.74 13.10 2.36
CA TRP A 44 3.30 12.84 2.30
C TRP A 44 2.74 13.27 0.93
N TYR A 45 1.95 12.41 0.33
CA TYR A 45 1.30 12.59 -0.98
C TYR A 45 -0.21 12.52 -0.84
N PRO A 46 -0.97 13.21 -1.71
CA PRO A 46 -2.44 13.09 -1.71
C PRO A 46 -2.87 11.62 -1.87
N GLU A 47 -3.75 11.17 -1.01
CA GLU A 47 -4.26 9.78 -1.08
C GLU A 47 -5.09 9.54 -2.34
N ALA A 48 -5.76 10.58 -2.84
CA ALA A 48 -6.47 10.53 -4.12
C ALA A 48 -5.55 10.16 -5.29
N ASP A 49 -4.30 10.60 -5.25
CA ASP A 49 -3.31 10.25 -6.28
C ASP A 49 -2.91 8.78 -6.15
N LEU A 50 -2.66 8.29 -4.93
CA LEU A 50 -2.40 6.87 -4.66
C LEU A 50 -3.53 6.00 -5.23
N LEU A 51 -4.78 6.33 -4.94
CA LEU A 51 -5.94 5.60 -5.43
C LEU A 51 -6.04 5.61 -6.96
N SER A 52 -5.72 6.73 -7.59
CA SER A 52 -5.70 6.86 -9.05
C SER A 52 -4.60 6.01 -9.69
N LEU A 53 -3.41 6.03 -9.13
CA LEU A 53 -2.29 5.19 -9.56
C LEU A 53 -2.62 3.69 -9.39
N MET A 54 -3.27 3.31 -8.28
CA MET A 54 -3.73 1.93 -8.05
C MET A 54 -4.77 1.49 -9.08
N ARG A 55 -5.73 2.33 -9.44
CA ARG A 55 -6.72 2.02 -10.48
C ARG A 55 -6.07 1.73 -11.83
N VAL A 56 -5.07 2.52 -12.20
CA VAL A 56 -4.30 2.29 -13.43
C VAL A 56 -3.53 0.98 -13.35
N MET A 57 -2.85 0.69 -12.24
CA MET A 57 -2.16 -0.58 -12.02
C MET A 57 -3.12 -1.77 -12.18
N ILE A 58 -4.30 -1.70 -11.57
CA ILE A 58 -5.33 -2.75 -11.68
C ILE A 58 -5.74 -2.95 -13.14
N SER A 59 -5.98 -1.86 -13.89
CA SER A 59 -6.36 -1.92 -15.29
C SER A 59 -5.28 -2.54 -16.20
N MET A 60 -4.02 -2.47 -15.80
CA MET A 60 -2.86 -2.97 -16.54
C MET A 60 -2.46 -4.39 -16.12
N THR A 61 -3.01 -4.90 -15.02
CA THR A 61 -2.67 -6.22 -14.48
C THR A 61 -3.68 -7.25 -15.00
N PRO A 62 -3.23 -8.36 -15.63
CA PRO A 62 -4.11 -9.44 -16.06
C PRO A 62 -4.83 -10.07 -14.87
N GLY A 63 -6.06 -10.55 -15.11
CA GLY A 63 -6.88 -11.22 -14.12
C GLY A 63 -7.90 -10.31 -13.45
N SER A 64 -8.46 -10.77 -12.32
CA SER A 64 -9.46 -10.02 -11.59
C SER A 64 -8.85 -8.85 -10.80
N ARG A 65 -9.69 -7.89 -10.42
CA ARG A 65 -9.32 -6.80 -9.52
C ARG A 65 -8.73 -7.32 -8.21
N ASP A 66 -9.36 -8.33 -7.62
CA ASP A 66 -8.92 -8.89 -6.34
C ASP A 66 -7.56 -9.58 -6.47
N ALA A 67 -7.30 -10.27 -7.58
CA ALA A 67 -5.99 -10.84 -7.87
C ALA A 67 -4.91 -9.76 -8.01
N ALA A 68 -5.19 -8.67 -8.72
CA ALA A 68 -4.27 -7.54 -8.88
C ALA A 68 -3.95 -6.88 -7.52
N LEU A 69 -4.96 -6.63 -6.70
CA LEU A 69 -4.78 -6.07 -5.36
C LEU A 69 -3.98 -7.00 -4.44
N THR A 70 -4.24 -8.30 -4.49
CA THR A 70 -3.49 -9.29 -3.72
C THR A 70 -2.02 -9.33 -4.12
N GLN A 71 -1.72 -9.36 -5.42
CA GLN A 71 -0.35 -9.32 -5.93
C GLN A 71 0.38 -8.04 -5.49
N MET A 72 -0.28 -6.89 -5.57
CA MET A 72 0.28 -5.62 -5.12
C MET A 72 0.55 -5.63 -3.62
N GLY A 73 -0.39 -6.11 -2.81
CA GLY A 73 -0.21 -6.23 -1.36
C GLY A 73 0.97 -7.12 -0.98
N VAL A 74 1.14 -8.26 -1.65
CA VAL A 74 2.28 -9.15 -1.45
C VAL A 74 3.60 -8.46 -1.84
N ALA A 75 3.64 -7.76 -2.97
CA ALA A 75 4.84 -7.05 -3.42
C ALA A 75 5.22 -5.93 -2.43
N LEU A 76 4.26 -5.12 -1.98
CA LEU A 76 4.45 -4.10 -0.96
C LEU A 76 4.99 -4.68 0.34
N ALA A 77 4.37 -5.74 0.84
CA ALA A 77 4.79 -6.38 2.09
C ALA A 77 6.22 -6.90 1.99
N ARG A 78 6.58 -7.54 0.90
CA ARG A 78 7.95 -8.05 0.68
C ARG A 78 8.99 -6.93 0.67
N GLU A 79 8.74 -5.83 -0.05
CA GLU A 79 9.66 -4.69 -0.09
C GLU A 79 9.78 -4.01 1.28
N HIS A 80 8.66 -3.79 1.96
CA HIS A 80 8.65 -3.12 3.25
C HIS A 80 9.34 -3.95 4.34
N LEU A 81 9.08 -5.24 4.41
CA LEU A 81 9.67 -6.13 5.42
C LEU A 81 11.14 -6.43 5.14
N ALA A 82 11.57 -6.44 3.88
CA ALA A 82 12.98 -6.55 3.53
C ALA A 82 13.78 -5.24 3.74
N GLY A 83 13.09 -4.09 3.78
CA GLY A 83 13.68 -2.76 3.86
C GLY A 83 13.40 -2.05 5.18
N ILE A 84 12.72 -0.89 5.09
CA ILE A 84 12.51 0.08 6.20
C ILE A 84 11.83 -0.56 7.42
N TYR A 85 10.93 -1.51 7.21
CA TYR A 85 10.12 -2.15 8.26
C TYR A 85 10.61 -3.54 8.65
N GLY A 86 11.80 -3.94 8.22
CA GLY A 86 12.40 -5.24 8.56
C GLY A 86 12.55 -5.46 10.06
N HIS A 87 12.75 -4.40 10.83
CA HIS A 87 12.83 -4.45 12.30
C HIS A 87 11.51 -4.83 12.99
N LEU A 88 10.38 -4.76 12.30
CA LEU A 88 9.08 -5.17 12.86
C LEU A 88 8.94 -6.69 13.00
N ASN A 89 9.76 -7.44 12.29
CA ASN A 89 9.90 -8.90 12.38
C ASN A 89 8.56 -9.64 12.53
N PHE A 90 7.79 -9.68 11.46
CA PHE A 90 6.54 -10.43 11.39
C PHE A 90 6.85 -11.91 11.16
N ASP A 91 7.38 -12.59 12.17
CA ASP A 91 7.59 -14.02 12.09
C ASP A 91 6.26 -14.80 12.30
N ALA A 92 6.22 -16.01 11.77
CA ALA A 92 5.03 -16.86 11.83
C ALA A 92 4.74 -17.38 13.27
N GLN A 93 5.64 -17.13 14.22
CA GLN A 93 5.52 -17.54 15.62
C GLN A 93 5.09 -16.39 16.54
N GLY A 94 4.87 -15.20 15.98
CA GLY A 94 4.44 -14.04 16.75
C GLY A 94 3.04 -14.21 17.35
N ASP A 95 2.88 -13.71 18.58
CA ASP A 95 1.56 -13.58 19.22
C ASP A 95 0.63 -12.72 18.37
N PRO A 96 -0.60 -13.18 18.04
CA PRO A 96 -1.56 -12.42 17.22
C PRO A 96 -1.82 -11.01 17.72
N ALA A 97 -1.89 -10.80 19.04
CA ALA A 97 -2.08 -9.48 19.62
C ALA A 97 -0.89 -8.54 19.36
N THR A 98 0.32 -9.08 19.40
CA THR A 98 1.55 -8.33 19.05
C THR A 98 1.56 -7.96 17.58
N MET A 99 1.20 -8.88 16.69
CA MET A 99 1.08 -8.60 15.25
C MET A 99 0.03 -7.52 14.97
N ALA A 100 -1.13 -7.59 15.63
CA ALA A 100 -2.15 -6.58 15.53
C ALA A 100 -1.62 -5.19 15.89
N ARG A 101 -0.95 -5.04 17.03
CA ARG A 101 -0.34 -3.76 17.45
C ARG A 101 0.66 -3.23 16.43
N ARG A 102 1.46 -4.10 15.83
CA ARG A 102 2.41 -3.72 14.77
C ARG A 102 1.70 -3.25 13.50
N CYS A 103 0.62 -3.93 13.10
CA CYS A 103 -0.21 -3.49 11.97
C CYS A 103 -0.84 -2.11 12.22
N PHE A 104 -1.34 -1.85 13.43
CA PHE A 104 -1.86 -0.53 13.81
C PHE A 104 -0.78 0.56 13.70
N ALA A 105 0.38 0.30 14.28
CA ALA A 105 1.49 1.25 14.22
C ALA A 105 1.94 1.52 12.78
N LEU A 106 1.96 0.48 11.95
CA LEU A 106 2.31 0.60 10.54
C LEU A 106 1.28 1.44 9.79
N TRP A 107 -0.02 1.21 10.00
CA TRP A 107 -1.08 2.00 9.37
C TRP A 107 -0.92 3.50 9.65
N GLY A 108 -0.86 3.87 10.92
CA GLY A 108 -0.71 5.28 11.33
C GLY A 108 0.60 5.93 10.87
N SER A 109 1.62 5.14 10.52
CA SER A 109 2.86 5.65 9.93
C SER A 109 2.76 5.89 8.42
N GLN A 110 1.78 5.27 7.75
CA GLN A 110 1.61 5.28 6.29
C GLN A 110 0.45 6.18 5.82
N HIS A 111 -0.57 6.35 6.64
CA HIS A 111 -1.79 7.08 6.32
C HIS A 111 -2.12 8.07 7.42
N ASP A 112 -2.59 9.25 7.06
CA ASP A 112 -3.07 10.26 8.02
C ASP A 112 -4.58 10.22 8.21
N SER A 113 -5.26 9.25 7.60
CA SER A 113 -6.69 9.00 7.69
C SER A 113 -6.98 7.51 7.88
N GLY A 114 -8.20 7.23 8.26
CA GLY A 114 -8.66 5.88 8.55
C GLY A 114 -8.28 5.39 9.94
N ALA A 115 -9.19 4.68 10.56
CA ALA A 115 -8.99 3.99 11.82
C ALA A 115 -8.98 2.49 11.59
N LEU A 116 -7.92 1.83 12.00
CA LEU A 116 -7.79 0.39 11.92
C LEU A 116 -8.32 -0.23 13.21
N SER A 117 -9.20 -1.20 13.12
CA SER A 117 -9.65 -2.03 14.24
C SER A 117 -9.44 -3.51 13.94
N LEU A 118 -9.17 -4.27 14.99
CA LEU A 118 -8.99 -5.71 14.88
C LEU A 118 -9.81 -6.40 15.97
N GLU A 119 -10.62 -7.36 15.57
CA GLU A 119 -11.42 -8.19 16.46
C GLU A 119 -11.04 -9.66 16.25
N MET A 120 -10.73 -10.34 17.34
CA MET A 120 -10.54 -11.80 17.33
C MET A 120 -11.90 -12.47 17.32
N THR A 121 -12.30 -13.05 16.20
CA THR A 121 -13.64 -13.66 16.03
C THR A 121 -13.67 -15.13 16.42
N ALA A 122 -12.51 -15.81 16.38
CA ALA A 122 -12.33 -17.20 16.80
C ALA A 122 -10.83 -17.49 16.98
N PRO A 123 -10.41 -18.62 17.57
CA PRO A 123 -9.01 -19.02 17.59
C PRO A 123 -8.42 -19.08 16.16
N GLY A 124 -7.34 -18.34 15.92
CA GLY A 124 -6.69 -18.24 14.61
C GLY A 124 -7.45 -17.42 13.57
N ARG A 125 -8.52 -16.70 13.93
CA ARG A 125 -9.30 -15.82 13.04
C ARG A 125 -9.44 -14.42 13.62
N ALA A 126 -9.21 -13.43 12.79
CA ALA A 126 -9.41 -12.02 13.14
C ALA A 126 -10.14 -11.29 12.03
N LEU A 127 -10.97 -10.34 12.42
CA LEU A 127 -11.55 -9.35 11.53
C LEU A 127 -10.74 -8.07 11.63
N LEU A 128 -10.17 -7.64 10.50
CA LEU A 128 -9.50 -6.36 10.36
C LEU A 128 -10.45 -5.41 9.63
N GLU A 129 -10.73 -4.27 10.22
CA GLU A 129 -11.62 -3.27 9.65
C GLU A 129 -10.92 -1.91 9.57
N ILE A 130 -11.08 -1.24 8.44
CA ILE A 130 -10.63 0.14 8.24
C ILE A 130 -11.88 1.01 8.15
N ARG A 131 -11.97 2.01 9.03
CA ARG A 131 -13.07 2.98 9.06
C ARG A 131 -12.55 4.37 8.74
N ASP A 132 -13.43 5.24 8.28
CA ASP A 132 -13.15 6.67 8.03
C ASP A 132 -11.94 6.88 7.08
N TYR A 133 -11.87 6.03 6.06
CA TYR A 133 -10.81 6.03 5.05
C TYR A 133 -11.28 6.62 3.72
#